data_a5b113dc93a4bef6d206116c6514c067
#
_entry.id   a5b113dc93a4bef6d206116c6514c067
#
_cell.length_a   1.000
_cell.length_b   1.000
_cell.length_c   1.000
_cell.angle_alpha   90.00
_cell.angle_beta   90.00
_cell.angle_gamma   90.00
#
_symmetry.space_group_name_H-M   'P 1'
#
loop_
_entity.id
_entity.type
_entity.pdbx_description
1 polymer ?
#
loop_
_entity_poly.entity_id
_entity_poly.type
_entity_poly.pdbx_seq_one_letter_code
_entity_poly.pdbx_strand_id
1 'polypeptide(L)'
;MATLSGISSTGTLNAPGVGSGLDVQGLVTKLIAVEQQPLTKLATQEAKYQAKLSSLGSISGALSSLQVAAKALASASAVSNSAGASDSSVLTATAGSAAQAGKYSVTVNKLAQPQKLLAAGVASTSSAIGSGSDTTLTFSFGSITGTPDGAGSYPSPTTFAANAAKTPVAVLITSSNNTLAGIRDAINAAGAGVTASIINDGGASPYRLTLTSNDTGLANSLKISSSDDSAVAGTIGALLAYNPASTDGTAGVQKLSQTQVARNADLTIDGVAITSASNTVAEAIQGVTLSLTKEATSQVTVARNTSGISSSLSALVQAYNSVNSTIAGPTAKGALMQGDSAVLGLQRQVVNLLGSVNNSGGAYTRLSDLGVSFQKDGKLLLDSAKLGAALSANAAGVAALTIAIGQAIDTAATGLIGPSGPISTKSSSINESIKAIGSRRTKIQSHLDDVQARYTKQFSALDTVISNMNSTSAYLTQQLANISNMLKN
;
A
#
# COMPACT_ATOMS: atom_id res chain seq x y z
N MET A 1 42.41 19.48 -8.35
CA MET A 1 43.86 19.81 -8.26
C MET A 1 44.60 18.94 -9.25
N ALA A 2 44.94 19.47 -10.42
CA ALA A 2 45.78 18.79 -11.40
C ALA A 2 47.11 19.52 -11.44
N THR A 3 48.15 18.77 -11.13
CA THR A 3 49.53 19.21 -11.08
C THR A 3 50.05 19.45 -12.50
N LEU A 4 50.48 20.66 -12.78
CA LEU A 4 51.34 20.96 -13.92
C LEU A 4 52.71 20.32 -13.68
N SER A 5 53.13 19.44 -14.56
CA SER A 5 54.51 18.95 -14.61
C SER A 5 55.10 19.17 -16.02
N GLY A 6 56.17 19.94 -16.07
CA GLY A 6 57.29 19.78 -16.97
C GLY A 6 57.12 20.35 -18.39
N ILE A 7 57.32 21.66 -18.57
CA ILE A 7 57.74 22.20 -19.88
C ILE A 7 59.21 21.98 -20.02
N SER A 8 59.59 20.97 -20.86
CA SER A 8 60.96 20.83 -21.32
C SER A 8 61.15 21.71 -22.56
N SER A 9 61.88 22.81 -22.39
CA SER A 9 62.19 23.75 -23.42
C SER A 9 63.40 23.28 -24.25
N THR A 10 63.18 22.57 -25.34
CA THR A 10 64.04 22.55 -26.51
C THR A 10 63.23 22.14 -27.75
N GLY A 11 62.37 22.99 -28.19
CA GLY A 11 61.70 22.85 -29.47
C GLY A 11 61.61 24.22 -30.10
N THR A 12 62.24 24.43 -31.21
CA THR A 12 62.01 25.56 -32.11
C THR A 12 60.50 25.79 -32.22
N LEU A 13 60.01 26.95 -31.76
CA LEU A 13 58.64 27.39 -31.99
C LEU A 13 58.41 27.51 -33.49
N ASN A 14 58.09 26.41 -34.14
CA ASN A 14 57.60 26.41 -35.51
C ASN A 14 56.15 26.84 -35.45
N ALA A 15 55.88 28.15 -35.36
CA ALA A 15 54.54 28.69 -35.51
C ALA A 15 54.23 28.72 -37.03
N PRO A 16 53.38 27.81 -37.54
CA PRO A 16 53.03 27.78 -38.96
C PRO A 16 52.35 29.09 -39.33
N GLY A 17 52.81 29.75 -40.41
CA GLY A 17 52.27 31.02 -40.91
C GLY A 17 53.06 32.29 -40.58
N VAL A 18 54.09 32.21 -39.71
CA VAL A 18 54.86 33.40 -39.29
C VAL A 18 55.85 33.83 -40.41
N GLY A 19 56.23 32.94 -41.32
CA GLY A 19 57.21 33.24 -42.39
C GLY A 19 56.60 33.53 -43.74
N SER A 20 55.50 32.95 -44.13
CA SER A 20 54.82 33.07 -45.39
C SER A 20 53.57 33.96 -45.42
N GLY A 21 52.98 34.23 -44.21
CA GLY A 21 51.67 34.88 -44.10
C GLY A 21 50.47 33.90 -44.33
N LEU A 22 50.71 32.61 -44.53
CA LEU A 22 49.69 31.64 -44.84
C LEU A 22 49.06 31.14 -43.53
N ASP A 23 47.74 31.34 -43.33
CA ASP A 23 46.99 30.79 -42.18
C ASP A 23 46.79 29.28 -42.40
N VAL A 24 47.84 28.50 -42.11
CA VAL A 24 47.84 27.03 -42.22
C VAL A 24 46.78 26.43 -41.33
N GLN A 25 46.61 26.97 -40.11
CA GLN A 25 45.69 26.42 -39.12
C GLN A 25 44.23 26.67 -39.51
N GLY A 26 43.91 27.85 -40.02
CA GLY A 26 42.60 28.17 -40.53
C GLY A 26 42.22 27.36 -41.77
N LEU A 27 43.19 27.10 -42.68
CA LEU A 27 42.96 26.27 -43.87
C LEU A 27 42.70 24.81 -43.49
N VAL A 28 43.51 24.23 -42.60
CA VAL A 28 43.34 22.86 -42.13
C VAL A 28 41.99 22.72 -41.41
N THR A 29 41.62 23.66 -40.52
CA THR A 29 40.34 23.68 -39.83
C THR A 29 39.15 23.70 -40.78
N LYS A 30 39.18 24.50 -41.83
CA LYS A 30 38.12 24.57 -42.85
C LYS A 30 38.00 23.28 -43.65
N LEU A 31 39.12 22.65 -44.00
CA LEU A 31 39.11 21.37 -44.71
C LEU A 31 38.55 20.24 -43.83
N ILE A 32 38.99 20.18 -42.60
CA ILE A 32 38.47 19.19 -41.65
C ILE A 32 36.99 19.40 -41.36
N ALA A 33 36.48 20.64 -41.29
CA ALA A 33 35.06 20.93 -41.11
C ALA A 33 34.18 20.33 -42.22
N VAL A 34 34.66 20.25 -43.44
CA VAL A 34 33.97 19.59 -44.55
C VAL A 34 33.95 18.08 -44.37
N GLU A 35 35.09 17.52 -43.97
CA GLU A 35 35.25 16.08 -43.72
C GLU A 35 34.47 15.59 -42.47
N GLN A 36 34.05 16.50 -41.55
CA GLN A 36 33.24 16.21 -40.38
C GLN A 36 31.75 16.01 -40.68
N GLN A 37 31.26 16.34 -41.88
CA GLN A 37 29.85 16.18 -42.24
C GLN A 37 29.26 14.78 -41.96
N PRO A 38 29.98 13.65 -42.17
CA PRO A 38 29.50 12.31 -41.81
C PRO A 38 29.25 12.13 -40.31
N LEU A 39 30.08 12.76 -39.44
CA LEU A 39 29.86 12.72 -37.96
C LEU A 39 28.55 13.42 -37.58
N THR A 40 28.26 14.56 -38.18
CA THR A 40 27.00 15.30 -37.95
C THR A 40 25.79 14.48 -38.39
N LYS A 41 25.86 13.77 -39.52
CA LYS A 41 24.79 12.86 -39.97
C LYS A 41 24.60 11.70 -39.02
N LEU A 42 25.70 11.08 -38.53
CA LEU A 42 25.62 9.99 -37.52
C LEU A 42 25.06 10.48 -36.19
N ALA A 43 25.43 11.67 -35.71
CA ALA A 43 24.87 12.27 -34.51
C ALA A 43 23.37 12.51 -34.65
N THR A 44 22.88 12.99 -35.77
CA THR A 44 21.47 13.16 -36.07
C THR A 44 20.74 11.82 -36.10
N GLN A 45 21.36 10.78 -36.65
CA GLN A 45 20.79 9.44 -36.69
C GLN A 45 20.73 8.81 -35.29
N GLU A 46 21.76 8.98 -34.48
CA GLU A 46 21.80 8.54 -33.07
C GLU A 46 20.69 9.21 -32.27
N ALA A 47 20.51 10.53 -32.37
CA ALA A 47 19.45 11.26 -31.70
C ALA A 47 18.04 10.73 -32.07
N LYS A 48 17.84 10.39 -33.37
CA LYS A 48 16.59 9.75 -33.82
C LYS A 48 16.36 8.39 -33.16
N TYR A 49 17.39 7.55 -33.03
CA TYR A 49 17.27 6.25 -32.36
C TYR A 49 17.02 6.40 -30.87
N GLN A 50 17.70 7.36 -30.21
CA GLN A 50 17.45 7.66 -28.79
C GLN A 50 16.02 8.14 -28.56
N ALA A 51 15.49 8.99 -29.43
CA ALA A 51 14.10 9.44 -29.37
C ALA A 51 13.10 8.29 -29.59
N LYS A 52 13.41 7.33 -30.51
CA LYS A 52 12.60 6.10 -30.66
C LYS A 52 12.62 5.22 -29.39
N LEU A 53 13.78 5.07 -28.78
CA LEU A 53 13.93 4.32 -27.54
C LEU A 53 13.12 4.95 -26.39
N SER A 54 13.16 6.26 -26.26
CA SER A 54 12.34 7.01 -25.30
C SER A 54 10.84 6.80 -25.55
N SER A 55 10.40 6.85 -26.81
CA SER A 55 8.99 6.58 -27.17
C SER A 55 8.57 5.15 -26.82
N LEU A 56 9.43 4.14 -27.05
CA LEU A 56 9.18 2.76 -26.65
C LEU A 56 9.11 2.61 -25.13
N GLY A 57 9.95 3.34 -24.38
CA GLY A 57 9.89 3.40 -22.92
C GLY A 57 8.55 3.96 -22.42
N SER A 58 8.06 5.04 -23.04
CA SER A 58 6.75 5.61 -22.73
C SER A 58 5.60 4.64 -23.02
N ILE A 59 5.64 3.92 -24.15
CA ILE A 59 4.65 2.89 -24.50
C ILE A 59 4.70 1.73 -23.51
N SER A 60 5.89 1.28 -23.12
CA SER A 60 6.07 0.25 -22.10
C SER A 60 5.48 0.67 -20.75
N GLY A 61 5.72 1.92 -20.34
CA GLY A 61 5.15 2.48 -19.12
C GLY A 61 3.61 2.54 -19.15
N ALA A 62 3.02 2.96 -20.27
CA ALA A 62 1.58 2.99 -20.46
C ALA A 62 0.96 1.57 -20.43
N LEU A 63 1.60 0.58 -21.04
CA LEU A 63 1.17 -0.83 -20.98
C LEU A 63 1.31 -1.42 -19.58
N SER A 64 2.35 -1.05 -18.83
CA SER A 64 2.50 -1.44 -17.42
C SER A 64 1.36 -0.84 -16.57
N SER A 65 0.98 0.41 -16.82
CA SER A 65 -0.17 1.03 -16.15
C SER A 65 -1.49 0.34 -16.49
N LEU A 66 -1.67 -0.08 -17.75
CA LEU A 66 -2.82 -0.89 -18.17
C LEU A 66 -2.82 -2.24 -17.47
N GLN A 67 -1.67 -2.89 -17.31
CA GLN A 67 -1.52 -4.14 -16.58
C GLN A 67 -1.92 -4.00 -15.11
N VAL A 68 -1.47 -2.93 -14.44
CA VAL A 68 -1.84 -2.64 -13.04
C VAL A 68 -3.35 -2.43 -12.92
N ALA A 69 -3.96 -1.66 -13.82
CA ALA A 69 -5.41 -1.44 -13.83
C ALA A 69 -6.19 -2.74 -14.08
N ALA A 70 -5.68 -3.62 -14.94
CA ALA A 70 -6.26 -4.93 -15.22
C ALA A 70 -6.21 -5.88 -14.00
N LYS A 71 -5.08 -5.92 -13.29
CA LYS A 71 -4.95 -6.66 -12.02
C LYS A 71 -5.89 -6.13 -10.96
N ALA A 72 -5.97 -4.80 -10.83
CA ALA A 72 -6.90 -4.16 -9.90
C ALA A 72 -8.36 -4.51 -10.24
N LEU A 73 -8.73 -4.53 -11.53
CA LEU A 73 -10.06 -4.94 -11.97
C LEU A 73 -10.34 -6.40 -11.63
N ALA A 74 -9.41 -7.31 -11.88
CA ALA A 74 -9.56 -8.72 -11.55
C ALA A 74 -9.71 -8.95 -10.02
N SER A 75 -9.04 -8.13 -9.20
CA SER A 75 -9.10 -8.21 -7.73
C SER A 75 -10.33 -7.52 -7.14
N ALA A 76 -10.75 -6.37 -7.70
CA ALA A 76 -11.90 -5.60 -7.25
C ALA A 76 -13.25 -6.28 -7.53
N SER A 77 -13.23 -7.32 -8.35
CA SER A 77 -14.41 -8.09 -8.75
C SER A 77 -14.97 -8.97 -7.64
N ALA A 78 -14.30 -9.09 -6.49
CA ALA A 78 -14.94 -9.59 -5.28
C ALA A 78 -16.04 -8.61 -4.88
N VAL A 79 -17.29 -8.93 -5.22
CA VAL A 79 -18.46 -8.17 -4.77
C VAL A 79 -18.42 -8.19 -3.23
N SER A 80 -18.01 -7.11 -2.62
CA SER A 80 -18.07 -6.95 -1.18
C SER A 80 -19.45 -6.43 -0.80
N ASN A 81 -19.97 -6.91 0.32
CA ASN A 81 -21.16 -6.31 0.90
C ASN A 81 -20.73 -5.22 1.89
N SER A 82 -21.51 -4.19 1.99
CA SER A 82 -21.37 -3.15 3.02
C SER A 82 -22.62 -3.13 3.88
N ALA A 83 -22.44 -2.94 5.17
CA ALA A 83 -23.54 -2.65 6.08
C ALA A 83 -23.32 -1.29 6.71
N GLY A 84 -24.38 -0.52 6.82
CA GLY A 84 -24.39 0.79 7.47
C GLY A 84 -25.61 0.94 8.35
N ALA A 85 -25.44 1.59 9.51
CA ALA A 85 -26.55 1.96 10.39
C ALA A 85 -27.02 3.38 10.08
N SER A 86 -28.32 3.64 10.18
CA SER A 86 -28.90 5.00 10.02
C SER A 86 -28.46 5.94 11.13
N ASP A 87 -28.17 5.38 12.32
CA ASP A 87 -27.57 6.08 13.46
C ASP A 87 -26.38 5.28 13.97
N SER A 88 -25.18 5.71 13.65
CA SER A 88 -23.93 5.09 14.08
C SER A 88 -23.61 5.30 15.57
N SER A 89 -24.31 6.21 16.25
CA SER A 89 -24.17 6.37 17.70
C SER A 89 -24.88 5.26 18.47
N VAL A 90 -25.87 4.59 17.85
CA VAL A 90 -26.61 3.46 18.42
C VAL A 90 -25.88 2.15 18.20
N LEU A 91 -25.49 1.89 16.98
CA LEU A 91 -24.74 0.72 16.59
C LEU A 91 -23.96 0.95 15.30
N THR A 92 -22.92 0.16 15.08
CA THR A 92 -22.27 0.04 13.78
C THR A 92 -22.47 -1.37 13.24
N ALA A 93 -22.46 -1.50 11.90
CA ALA A 93 -22.64 -2.80 11.24
C ALA A 93 -21.55 -3.01 10.20
N THR A 94 -21.03 -4.24 10.13
CA THR A 94 -20.11 -4.68 9.07
C THR A 94 -20.69 -5.90 8.39
N ALA A 95 -20.51 -5.99 7.06
CA ALA A 95 -21.01 -7.11 6.27
C ALA A 95 -19.86 -7.93 5.69
N GLY A 96 -19.94 -9.25 5.86
CA GLY A 96 -19.08 -10.22 5.19
C GLY A 96 -19.65 -10.64 3.82
N SER A 97 -18.95 -11.52 3.13
CA SER A 97 -19.33 -12.01 1.80
C SER A 97 -20.67 -12.76 1.75
N ALA A 98 -21.08 -13.36 2.88
CA ALA A 98 -22.34 -14.11 3.01
C ALA A 98 -23.56 -13.23 3.27
N ALA A 99 -23.38 -11.92 3.55
CA ALA A 99 -24.47 -11.02 3.90
C ALA A 99 -25.43 -10.84 2.71
N GLN A 100 -26.73 -10.86 2.98
CA GLN A 100 -27.76 -10.58 1.97
C GLN A 100 -28.18 -9.12 2.02
N ALA A 101 -28.32 -8.50 0.85
CA ALA A 101 -28.80 -7.13 0.75
C ALA A 101 -30.23 -7.02 1.31
N GLY A 102 -30.44 -6.03 2.18
CA GLY A 102 -31.72 -5.82 2.85
C GLY A 102 -31.67 -4.66 3.82
N LYS A 103 -32.81 -4.35 4.41
CA LYS A 103 -32.97 -3.35 5.48
C LYS A 103 -33.53 -4.06 6.70
N TYR A 104 -32.91 -3.85 7.84
CA TYR A 104 -33.26 -4.49 9.10
C TYR A 104 -33.48 -3.41 10.16
N SER A 105 -34.61 -3.46 10.86
CA SER A 105 -34.86 -2.59 11.99
C SER A 105 -34.27 -3.21 13.24
N VAL A 106 -33.25 -2.59 13.83
CA VAL A 106 -32.58 -3.09 15.03
C VAL A 106 -32.88 -2.18 16.20
N THR A 107 -33.54 -2.70 17.22
CA THR A 107 -33.78 -2.01 18.49
C THR A 107 -32.91 -2.63 19.56
N VAL A 108 -31.99 -1.86 20.12
CA VAL A 108 -31.15 -2.25 21.26
C VAL A 108 -31.92 -1.94 22.54
N ASN A 109 -32.43 -2.96 23.21
CA ASN A 109 -33.20 -2.82 24.45
C ASN A 109 -32.27 -2.68 25.66
N LYS A 110 -31.17 -3.45 25.69
CA LYS A 110 -30.15 -3.43 26.76
C LYS A 110 -28.77 -3.74 26.16
N LEU A 111 -27.74 -3.10 26.72
CA LEU A 111 -26.35 -3.43 26.39
C LEU A 111 -25.85 -4.53 27.33
N ALA A 112 -24.97 -5.42 26.84
CA ALA A 112 -24.24 -6.35 27.66
C ALA A 112 -23.30 -5.61 28.61
N GLN A 113 -23.24 -6.08 29.85
CA GLN A 113 -22.38 -5.51 30.89
C GLN A 113 -21.54 -6.59 31.57
N PRO A 114 -20.28 -6.27 31.98
CA PRO A 114 -19.50 -7.15 32.84
C PRO A 114 -19.94 -7.00 34.27
N GLN A 115 -19.68 -8.01 35.12
CA GLN A 115 -19.81 -7.89 36.55
C GLN A 115 -18.69 -7.03 37.13
N LYS A 116 -19.04 -6.19 38.12
CA LYS A 116 -18.07 -5.47 38.95
C LYS A 116 -18.33 -5.77 40.41
N LEU A 117 -17.27 -6.15 41.12
CA LEU A 117 -17.26 -6.44 42.54
C LEU A 117 -16.32 -5.48 43.24
N LEU A 118 -16.67 -5.07 44.44
CA LEU A 118 -15.94 -4.13 45.29
C LEU A 118 -15.66 -4.79 46.65
N ALA A 119 -14.39 -4.82 47.03
CA ALA A 119 -13.98 -5.28 48.33
C ALA A 119 -14.23 -4.25 49.46
N ALA A 120 -14.28 -4.72 50.68
CA ALA A 120 -14.22 -3.82 51.83
C ALA A 120 -12.95 -2.99 51.84
N GLY A 121 -13.01 -1.78 52.38
CA GLY A 121 -11.86 -0.85 52.44
C GLY A 121 -10.80 -1.32 53.42
N VAL A 122 -9.53 -1.08 53.06
CA VAL A 122 -8.37 -1.30 53.94
C VAL A 122 -7.62 0.01 54.16
N ALA A 123 -6.92 0.14 55.28
CA ALA A 123 -6.26 1.40 55.65
C ALA A 123 -4.98 1.67 54.82
N SER A 124 -4.35 0.64 54.24
CA SER A 124 -3.10 0.75 53.51
C SER A 124 -3.05 -0.21 52.31
N THR A 125 -2.42 0.21 51.23
CA THR A 125 -2.16 -0.63 50.05
C THR A 125 -0.96 -1.56 50.24
N SER A 126 -0.05 -1.23 51.16
CA SER A 126 1.23 -1.90 51.39
C SER A 126 1.27 -2.73 52.70
N SER A 127 0.26 -2.64 53.56
CA SER A 127 0.19 -3.47 54.74
C SER A 127 -0.21 -4.89 54.36
N ALA A 128 0.41 -5.89 55.04
CA ALA A 128 0.11 -7.29 54.84
C ALA A 128 -1.33 -7.63 55.26
N ILE A 129 -2.00 -8.45 54.50
CA ILE A 129 -3.35 -8.99 54.74
C ILE A 129 -3.20 -10.49 54.99
N GLY A 130 -3.85 -10.98 56.02
CA GLY A 130 -3.74 -12.36 56.42
C GLY A 130 -2.54 -12.68 57.30
N SER A 131 -2.38 -13.98 57.65
CA SER A 131 -1.31 -14.48 58.50
C SER A 131 0.04 -14.63 57.82
N GLY A 132 0.13 -14.40 56.50
CA GLY A 132 1.31 -14.67 55.70
C GLY A 132 1.43 -16.12 55.21
N SER A 133 0.45 -16.99 55.57
CA SER A 133 0.33 -18.34 55.00
C SER A 133 -0.13 -18.25 53.53
N ASP A 134 0.37 -19.19 52.72
CA ASP A 134 0.01 -19.26 51.31
C ASP A 134 -1.51 -19.46 51.14
N THR A 135 -2.15 -18.60 50.41
CA THR A 135 -3.58 -18.61 50.13
C THR A 135 -3.80 -18.68 48.61
N THR A 136 -4.62 -19.61 48.18
CA THR A 136 -5.02 -19.73 46.77
C THR A 136 -6.40 -19.15 46.56
N LEU A 137 -6.48 -18.12 45.70
CA LEU A 137 -7.77 -17.60 45.21
C LEU A 137 -8.09 -18.25 43.86
N THR A 138 -9.25 -18.91 43.78
CA THR A 138 -9.71 -19.55 42.55
C THR A 138 -10.86 -18.75 41.95
N PHE A 139 -10.63 -18.23 40.74
CA PHE A 139 -11.61 -17.49 39.98
C PHE A 139 -12.36 -18.42 39.02
N SER A 140 -13.66 -18.44 39.12
CA SER A 140 -14.56 -19.20 38.25
C SER A 140 -15.62 -18.31 37.67
N PHE A 141 -16.07 -18.62 36.45
CA PHE A 141 -17.12 -17.89 35.77
C PHE A 141 -18.37 -18.73 35.61
N GLY A 142 -19.52 -18.09 35.62
CA GLY A 142 -20.80 -18.78 35.48
C GLY A 142 -21.98 -17.84 35.52
N SER A 143 -23.17 -18.41 35.45
CA SER A 143 -24.43 -17.67 35.61
C SER A 143 -24.95 -17.74 37.01
N ILE A 144 -25.37 -16.63 37.58
CA ILE A 144 -26.03 -16.54 38.88
C ILE A 144 -27.53 -16.44 38.61
N THR A 145 -28.31 -17.36 39.21
CA THR A 145 -29.78 -17.28 39.15
C THR A 145 -30.29 -16.56 40.41
N GLY A 146 -31.04 -15.53 40.22
CA GLY A 146 -31.57 -14.69 41.28
C GLY A 146 -31.39 -13.21 40.96
N THR A 147 -32.09 -12.37 41.70
CA THR A 147 -31.95 -10.92 41.59
C THR A 147 -31.23 -10.41 42.81
N PRO A 148 -30.13 -9.65 42.64
CA PRO A 148 -29.48 -9.06 43.80
C PRO A 148 -30.38 -8.03 44.47
N ASP A 149 -30.22 -7.87 45.77
CA ASP A 149 -30.87 -6.83 46.55
C ASP A 149 -30.30 -5.44 46.26
N GLY A 150 -30.83 -4.40 46.90
CA GLY A 150 -30.36 -3.03 46.75
C GLY A 150 -28.89 -2.80 47.19
N ALA A 151 -28.28 -3.71 47.92
CA ALA A 151 -26.88 -3.71 48.34
C ALA A 151 -25.97 -4.52 47.38
N GLY A 152 -26.54 -5.13 46.35
CA GLY A 152 -25.81 -5.99 45.41
C GLY A 152 -25.51 -7.39 45.91
N SER A 153 -26.19 -7.84 46.95
CA SER A 153 -26.08 -9.19 47.49
C SER A 153 -27.22 -10.08 46.99
N TYR A 154 -26.92 -11.38 46.77
CA TYR A 154 -27.93 -12.35 46.35
C TYR A 154 -28.57 -13.03 47.54
N PRO A 155 -29.92 -12.93 47.70
CA PRO A 155 -30.63 -13.63 48.76
C PRO A 155 -30.69 -15.12 48.48
N SER A 156 -30.87 -15.92 49.59
CA SER A 156 -31.07 -17.37 49.45
C SER A 156 -32.53 -17.68 49.07
N PRO A 157 -32.79 -18.69 48.20
CA PRO A 157 -31.82 -19.51 47.50
C PRO A 157 -31.31 -18.90 46.21
N THR A 158 -30.02 -19.04 45.96
CA THR A 158 -29.36 -18.60 44.74
C THR A 158 -28.45 -19.72 44.22
N THR A 159 -28.43 -19.95 42.91
CA THR A 159 -27.53 -20.95 42.30
C THR A 159 -26.46 -20.28 41.45
N PHE A 160 -25.31 -20.95 41.35
CA PHE A 160 -24.24 -20.61 40.44
C PHE A 160 -24.01 -21.79 39.49
N ALA A 161 -24.30 -21.60 38.22
CA ALA A 161 -24.05 -22.58 37.18
C ALA A 161 -22.75 -22.23 36.47
N ALA A 162 -21.72 -23.07 36.59
CA ALA A 162 -20.40 -22.81 36.01
C ALA A 162 -20.44 -22.73 34.48
N ASN A 163 -19.67 -21.82 33.91
CA ASN A 163 -19.48 -21.70 32.47
C ASN A 163 -18.46 -22.75 32.00
N ALA A 164 -18.94 -23.81 31.35
CA ALA A 164 -18.10 -24.91 30.86
C ALA A 164 -17.05 -24.47 29.81
N ALA A 165 -17.24 -23.33 29.17
CA ALA A 165 -16.28 -22.79 28.20
C ALA A 165 -15.09 -22.06 28.86
N LYS A 166 -15.11 -21.87 30.20
CA LYS A 166 -14.05 -21.17 30.92
C LYS A 166 -13.49 -22.05 32.04
N THR A 167 -12.20 -22.33 31.98
CA THR A 167 -11.49 -23.04 33.02
C THR A 167 -11.26 -22.14 34.25
N PRO A 168 -11.50 -22.58 35.49
CA PRO A 168 -11.14 -21.84 36.67
C PRO A 168 -9.64 -21.55 36.73
N VAL A 169 -9.26 -20.35 37.18
CA VAL A 169 -7.85 -19.95 37.32
C VAL A 169 -7.51 -19.74 38.77
N ALA A 170 -6.44 -20.39 39.23
CA ALA A 170 -5.92 -20.28 40.58
C ALA A 170 -4.82 -19.20 40.63
N VAL A 171 -4.92 -18.33 41.63
CA VAL A 171 -3.94 -17.25 41.90
C VAL A 171 -3.36 -17.49 43.28
N LEU A 172 -2.08 -17.76 43.37
CA LEU A 172 -1.37 -17.97 44.62
C LEU A 172 -0.95 -16.63 45.23
N ILE A 173 -1.37 -16.41 46.49
CA ILE A 173 -0.95 -15.27 47.28
C ILE A 173 -0.07 -15.81 48.42
N THR A 174 1.17 -15.34 48.48
CA THR A 174 2.19 -15.72 49.48
C THR A 174 2.50 -14.53 50.38
N SER A 175 3.33 -14.72 51.38
CA SER A 175 3.79 -13.62 52.25
C SER A 175 4.53 -12.49 51.49
N SER A 176 5.01 -12.75 50.27
CA SER A 176 5.71 -11.75 49.46
C SER A 176 4.78 -10.81 48.64
N ASN A 177 3.51 -11.21 48.45
CA ASN A 177 2.53 -10.45 47.66
C ASN A 177 1.16 -10.32 48.34
N ASN A 178 1.06 -10.56 49.67
CA ASN A 178 -0.18 -10.49 50.46
C ASN A 178 -0.60 -9.05 50.85
N THR A 179 -0.07 -8.03 50.24
CA THR A 179 -0.57 -6.65 50.36
C THR A 179 -1.69 -6.41 49.35
N LEU A 180 -2.51 -5.35 49.55
CA LEU A 180 -3.59 -5.04 48.60
C LEU A 180 -3.01 -4.78 47.19
N ALA A 181 -1.87 -4.10 47.10
CA ALA A 181 -1.17 -3.88 45.83
C ALA A 181 -0.62 -5.20 45.25
N GLY A 182 -0.01 -6.04 46.04
CA GLY A 182 0.52 -7.33 45.60
C GLY A 182 -0.59 -8.30 45.13
N ILE A 183 -1.73 -8.33 45.82
CA ILE A 183 -2.91 -9.11 45.41
C ILE A 183 -3.45 -8.62 44.07
N ARG A 184 -3.61 -7.31 43.89
CA ARG A 184 -3.99 -6.71 42.60
C ARG A 184 -3.06 -7.17 41.48
N ASP A 185 -1.75 -7.07 41.69
CA ASP A 185 -0.75 -7.41 40.69
C ASP A 185 -0.73 -8.91 40.37
N ALA A 186 -0.88 -9.76 41.41
CA ALA A 186 -0.97 -11.20 41.24
C ALA A 186 -2.21 -11.61 40.42
N ILE A 187 -3.37 -11.01 40.67
CA ILE A 187 -4.61 -11.28 39.91
C ILE A 187 -4.44 -10.86 38.46
N ASN A 188 -3.90 -9.67 38.21
CA ASN A 188 -3.72 -9.17 36.87
C ASN A 188 -2.65 -9.97 36.08
N ALA A 189 -1.58 -10.39 36.74
CA ALA A 189 -0.52 -11.20 36.13
C ALA A 189 -0.99 -12.63 35.80
N ALA A 190 -1.91 -13.18 36.55
CA ALA A 190 -2.41 -14.53 36.34
C ALA A 190 -3.34 -14.67 35.11
N GLY A 191 -3.79 -13.57 34.50
CA GLY A 191 -4.72 -13.65 33.39
C GLY A 191 -6.05 -14.34 33.71
N ALA A 192 -6.53 -14.16 34.94
CA ALA A 192 -7.70 -14.87 35.47
C ALA A 192 -9.04 -14.45 34.85
N GLY A 193 -9.03 -13.72 33.71
CA GLY A 193 -10.24 -13.20 33.08
C GLY A 193 -10.90 -12.06 33.85
N VAL A 194 -10.18 -11.48 34.80
CA VAL A 194 -10.61 -10.39 35.67
C VAL A 194 -9.54 -9.30 35.67
N THR A 195 -9.97 -8.07 35.67
CA THR A 195 -9.10 -6.92 35.91
C THR A 195 -9.28 -6.40 37.31
N ALA A 196 -8.19 -6.38 38.09
CA ALA A 196 -8.15 -5.86 39.46
C ALA A 196 -7.59 -4.44 39.46
N SER A 197 -8.24 -3.52 40.19
CA SER A 197 -7.74 -2.17 40.42
C SER A 197 -8.02 -1.70 41.85
N ILE A 198 -7.28 -0.71 42.33
CA ILE A 198 -7.47 -0.15 43.67
C ILE A 198 -8.05 1.26 43.48
N ILE A 199 -9.16 1.51 44.22
CA ILE A 199 -9.80 2.83 44.27
C ILE A 199 -9.57 3.38 45.70
N ASN A 200 -9.30 4.68 45.78
CA ASN A 200 -9.27 5.41 47.04
C ASN A 200 -10.58 6.21 47.18
N ASP A 201 -11.42 5.88 48.20
CA ASP A 201 -12.69 6.54 48.45
C ASP A 201 -12.61 7.69 49.47
N GLY A 202 -11.40 7.97 50.02
CA GLY A 202 -11.15 9.04 50.97
C GLY A 202 -11.67 8.77 52.41
N GLY A 203 -12.21 7.60 52.70
CA GLY A 203 -12.75 7.22 54.02
C GLY A 203 -11.67 6.82 55.02
N ALA A 204 -12.08 6.30 56.19
CA ALA A 204 -11.18 5.79 57.24
C ALA A 204 -10.35 4.56 56.80
N SER A 205 -10.91 3.74 55.93
CA SER A 205 -10.22 2.63 55.23
C SER A 205 -10.35 2.86 53.73
N PRO A 206 -9.51 3.75 53.17
CA PRO A 206 -9.83 4.37 51.88
C PRO A 206 -9.56 3.49 50.68
N TYR A 207 -8.75 2.45 50.82
CA TYR A 207 -8.30 1.66 49.67
C TYR A 207 -9.17 0.42 49.46
N ARG A 208 -9.87 0.35 48.34
CA ARG A 208 -10.76 -0.74 47.97
C ARG A 208 -10.28 -1.41 46.68
N LEU A 209 -10.24 -2.75 46.72
CA LEU A 209 -9.98 -3.52 45.50
C LEU A 209 -11.28 -3.66 44.72
N THR A 210 -11.26 -3.29 43.45
CA THR A 210 -12.32 -3.54 42.49
C THR A 210 -11.91 -4.69 41.58
N LEU A 211 -12.84 -5.58 41.29
CA LEU A 211 -12.68 -6.70 40.37
C LEU A 211 -13.71 -6.55 39.24
N THR A 212 -13.28 -6.45 38.02
CA THR A 212 -14.16 -6.35 36.85
C THR A 212 -13.94 -7.57 35.97
N SER A 213 -15.01 -8.31 35.64
CA SER A 213 -14.92 -9.36 34.60
C SER A 213 -14.50 -8.75 33.27
N ASN A 214 -13.55 -9.36 32.59
CA ASN A 214 -13.07 -8.86 31.28
C ASN A 214 -14.11 -9.06 30.18
N ASP A 215 -15.00 -10.06 30.36
CA ASP A 215 -16.08 -10.34 29.42
C ASP A 215 -17.43 -9.91 30.00
N THR A 216 -18.30 -9.45 29.12
CA THR A 216 -19.69 -9.11 29.42
C THR A 216 -20.56 -10.36 29.40
N GLY A 217 -21.79 -10.22 29.88
CA GLY A 217 -22.82 -11.28 29.79
C GLY A 217 -23.01 -12.12 31.07
N LEU A 218 -24.21 -12.63 31.25
CA LEU A 218 -24.63 -13.37 32.44
C LEU A 218 -23.71 -14.56 32.77
N ALA A 219 -23.24 -15.29 31.75
CA ALA A 219 -22.39 -16.46 31.93
C ALA A 219 -20.95 -16.12 32.36
N ASN A 220 -20.62 -14.85 32.48
CA ASN A 220 -19.33 -14.33 32.92
C ASN A 220 -19.39 -13.66 34.31
N SER A 221 -20.41 -14.01 35.10
CA SER A 221 -20.46 -13.66 36.53
C SER A 221 -19.42 -14.45 37.30
N LEU A 222 -18.83 -13.82 38.30
CA LEU A 222 -17.69 -14.31 39.06
C LEU A 222 -18.17 -15.18 40.28
N LYS A 223 -17.41 -16.23 40.55
CA LYS A 223 -17.30 -16.91 41.81
C LYS A 223 -15.84 -16.97 42.21
N ILE A 224 -15.51 -16.52 43.42
CA ILE A 224 -14.15 -16.50 43.96
C ILE A 224 -14.13 -17.33 45.24
N SER A 225 -13.41 -18.43 45.21
CA SER A 225 -13.15 -19.25 46.39
C SER A 225 -11.73 -19.01 46.90
N SER A 226 -11.56 -19.08 48.21
CA SER A 226 -10.28 -18.95 48.90
C SER A 226 -9.93 -20.23 49.62
N SER A 227 -8.65 -20.59 49.69
CA SER A 227 -8.20 -21.76 50.47
C SER A 227 -8.09 -21.47 51.96
N ASP A 228 -8.07 -20.20 52.38
CA ASP A 228 -8.16 -19.79 53.79
C ASP A 228 -9.62 -19.63 54.26
N ASP A 229 -9.82 -19.59 55.56
CA ASP A 229 -11.17 -19.48 56.14
C ASP A 229 -11.70 -18.04 55.96
N SER A 230 -12.69 -17.86 55.11
CA SER A 230 -13.38 -16.60 54.87
C SER A 230 -14.22 -16.09 56.04
N ALA A 231 -14.46 -16.91 57.08
CA ALA A 231 -15.15 -16.50 58.30
C ALA A 231 -14.19 -15.81 59.27
N VAL A 232 -12.88 -16.04 59.16
CA VAL A 232 -11.86 -15.45 60.05
C VAL A 232 -11.53 -14.04 59.58
N ALA A 233 -11.79 -13.03 60.43
CA ALA A 233 -11.50 -11.63 60.10
C ALA A 233 -10.01 -11.43 59.85
N GLY A 234 -9.68 -10.59 58.83
CA GLY A 234 -8.33 -10.30 58.47
C GLY A 234 -7.67 -11.27 57.49
N THR A 235 -8.32 -12.38 57.13
CA THR A 235 -7.85 -13.29 56.08
C THR A 235 -8.10 -12.74 54.70
N ILE A 236 -7.40 -13.26 53.69
CA ILE A 236 -7.63 -12.90 52.27
C ILE A 236 -9.01 -13.32 51.81
N GLY A 237 -9.48 -14.52 52.29
CA GLY A 237 -10.83 -14.99 52.02
C GLY A 237 -11.90 -14.11 52.62
N ALA A 238 -11.68 -13.56 53.86
CA ALA A 238 -12.61 -12.61 54.46
C ALA A 238 -12.72 -11.29 53.70
N LEU A 239 -11.70 -10.94 52.85
CA LEU A 239 -11.73 -9.77 52.03
C LEU A 239 -12.29 -10.05 50.63
N LEU A 240 -11.99 -11.18 49.99
CA LEU A 240 -12.18 -11.41 48.54
C LEU A 240 -13.06 -12.64 48.21
N ALA A 241 -13.44 -13.50 49.15
CA ALA A 241 -14.30 -14.64 48.84
C ALA A 241 -15.68 -14.17 48.35
N TYR A 242 -16.11 -14.67 47.22
CA TYR A 242 -17.40 -14.38 46.65
C TYR A 242 -18.03 -15.61 45.99
N ASN A 243 -18.96 -16.20 46.67
CA ASN A 243 -19.77 -17.31 46.17
C ASN A 243 -21.25 -16.99 46.41
N PRO A 244 -21.98 -16.53 45.40
CA PRO A 244 -23.39 -16.18 45.54
C PRO A 244 -24.29 -17.40 45.69
N ALA A 245 -23.79 -18.62 45.36
CA ALA A 245 -24.57 -19.82 45.50
C ALA A 245 -24.91 -20.06 46.98
N SER A 246 -26.18 -20.30 47.27
CA SER A 246 -26.70 -20.57 48.59
C SER A 246 -27.70 -21.72 48.53
N THR A 247 -27.80 -22.49 49.57
CA THR A 247 -28.87 -23.48 49.75
C THR A 247 -29.92 -22.96 50.74
N ASP A 248 -31.09 -23.56 50.75
CA ASP A 248 -32.15 -23.16 51.67
C ASP A 248 -31.64 -23.19 53.12
N GLY A 249 -31.70 -22.06 53.78
CA GLY A 249 -31.19 -21.90 55.15
C GLY A 249 -29.66 -21.64 55.28
N THR A 250 -28.87 -21.65 54.21
CA THR A 250 -27.44 -21.34 54.25
C THR A 250 -27.10 -20.25 53.25
N ALA A 251 -26.73 -19.06 53.73
CA ALA A 251 -26.34 -17.95 52.89
C ALA A 251 -25.02 -18.23 52.16
N GLY A 252 -24.90 -17.75 50.92
CA GLY A 252 -23.63 -17.77 50.18
C GLY A 252 -22.57 -16.87 50.82
N VAL A 253 -21.31 -17.13 50.51
CA VAL A 253 -20.18 -16.29 50.97
C VAL A 253 -20.03 -15.10 50.04
N GLN A 254 -20.46 -13.91 50.46
CA GLN A 254 -20.44 -12.68 49.65
C GLN A 254 -19.67 -11.59 50.41
N LYS A 255 -18.32 -11.64 50.36
CA LYS A 255 -17.44 -10.66 51.01
C LYS A 255 -17.21 -9.44 50.13
N LEU A 256 -17.53 -9.52 48.86
CA LEU A 256 -17.50 -8.43 47.88
C LEU A 256 -18.92 -7.93 47.63
N SER A 257 -19.11 -6.63 47.59
CA SER A 257 -20.38 -6.05 47.15
C SER A 257 -20.38 -5.90 45.60
N GLN A 258 -21.50 -6.26 44.98
CA GLN A 258 -21.68 -6.16 43.57
C GLN A 258 -22.14 -4.74 43.20
N THR A 259 -21.27 -3.98 42.53
CA THR A 259 -21.59 -2.62 42.06
C THR A 259 -22.20 -2.59 40.66
N GLN A 260 -21.98 -3.68 39.89
CA GLN A 260 -22.57 -3.86 38.56
C GLN A 260 -22.86 -5.33 38.31
N VAL A 261 -24.11 -5.61 37.93
CA VAL A 261 -24.57 -6.97 37.58
C VAL A 261 -24.10 -7.29 36.15
N ALA A 262 -23.58 -8.52 35.96
CA ALA A 262 -23.36 -9.04 34.61
C ALA A 262 -24.71 -9.20 33.90
N ARG A 263 -24.83 -8.74 32.69
CA ARG A 263 -26.03 -8.93 31.87
C ARG A 263 -25.69 -9.10 30.38
N ASN A 264 -26.55 -9.84 29.70
CA ASN A 264 -26.50 -9.95 28.25
C ASN A 264 -27.03 -8.68 27.59
N ALA A 265 -26.61 -8.45 26.36
CA ALA A 265 -27.30 -7.57 25.45
C ALA A 265 -28.65 -8.20 25.07
N ASP A 266 -29.66 -7.35 24.96
CA ASP A 266 -31.01 -7.72 24.53
C ASP A 266 -31.39 -6.76 23.39
N LEU A 267 -31.69 -7.32 22.24
CA LEU A 267 -32.04 -6.56 21.05
C LEU A 267 -33.17 -7.24 20.28
N THR A 268 -33.87 -6.47 19.49
CA THR A 268 -34.93 -6.95 18.59
C THR A 268 -34.57 -6.59 17.15
N ILE A 269 -34.57 -7.57 16.26
CA ILE A 269 -34.34 -7.38 14.82
C ILE A 269 -35.61 -7.77 14.07
N ASP A 270 -36.26 -6.82 13.42
CA ASP A 270 -37.52 -7.00 12.71
C ASP A 270 -38.60 -7.72 13.53
N GLY A 271 -38.66 -7.43 14.84
CA GLY A 271 -39.59 -8.05 15.78
C GLY A 271 -39.11 -9.34 16.42
N VAL A 272 -37.97 -9.90 16.00
CA VAL A 272 -37.39 -11.11 16.59
C VAL A 272 -36.45 -10.75 17.75
N ALA A 273 -36.72 -11.26 18.93
CA ALA A 273 -35.86 -11.04 20.10
C ALA A 273 -34.57 -11.86 20.03
N ILE A 274 -33.46 -11.22 20.31
CA ILE A 274 -32.11 -11.81 20.26
C ILE A 274 -31.38 -11.41 21.53
N THR A 275 -30.69 -12.40 22.14
CA THR A 275 -29.86 -12.20 23.32
C THR A 275 -28.43 -12.57 23.02
N SER A 276 -27.46 -11.72 23.41
CA SER A 276 -26.04 -11.94 23.21
C SER A 276 -25.25 -11.67 24.49
N ALA A 277 -24.25 -12.48 24.78
CA ALA A 277 -23.36 -12.23 25.90
C ALA A 277 -22.43 -11.02 25.68
N SER A 278 -22.32 -10.53 24.45
CA SER A 278 -21.43 -9.43 24.05
C SER A 278 -22.21 -8.33 23.34
N ASN A 279 -21.70 -7.09 23.38
CA ASN A 279 -22.16 -5.99 22.55
C ASN A 279 -21.71 -6.11 21.08
N THR A 280 -20.82 -7.07 20.78
CA THR A 280 -20.50 -7.46 19.40
C THR A 280 -21.34 -8.71 19.08
N VAL A 281 -22.38 -8.52 18.25
CA VAL A 281 -23.35 -9.55 17.91
C VAL A 281 -23.08 -10.01 16.47
N ALA A 282 -22.52 -11.20 16.34
CA ALA A 282 -22.30 -11.83 15.05
C ALA A 282 -23.48 -12.72 14.68
N GLU A 283 -23.77 -12.82 13.38
CA GLU A 283 -24.73 -13.76 12.78
C GLU A 283 -26.21 -13.66 13.22
N ALA A 284 -26.57 -12.66 14.00
CA ALA A 284 -27.99 -12.35 14.22
C ALA A 284 -28.69 -11.95 12.91
N ILE A 285 -27.95 -11.36 12.00
CA ILE A 285 -28.26 -11.22 10.59
C ILE A 285 -27.15 -11.98 9.85
N GLN A 286 -27.50 -12.92 8.98
CA GLN A 286 -26.53 -13.79 8.29
C GLN A 286 -25.41 -12.97 7.63
N GLY A 287 -24.16 -13.24 8.02
CA GLY A 287 -22.98 -12.58 7.48
C GLY A 287 -22.80 -11.13 7.92
N VAL A 288 -23.57 -10.64 8.90
CA VAL A 288 -23.45 -9.28 9.45
C VAL A 288 -23.01 -9.34 10.91
N THR A 289 -22.05 -8.49 11.27
CA THR A 289 -21.66 -8.24 12.66
C THR A 289 -22.13 -6.86 13.07
N LEU A 290 -22.87 -6.80 14.17
CA LEU A 290 -23.37 -5.59 14.81
C LEU A 290 -22.51 -5.27 16.03
N SER A 291 -22.07 -4.02 16.18
CA SER A 291 -21.42 -3.51 17.39
C SER A 291 -22.34 -2.49 18.05
N LEU A 292 -22.91 -2.89 19.20
CA LEU A 292 -23.91 -2.11 19.93
C LEU A 292 -23.22 -1.08 20.83
N THR A 293 -23.70 0.15 20.83
CA THR A 293 -23.11 1.26 21.60
C THR A 293 -24.11 1.94 22.53
N LYS A 294 -25.38 2.02 22.12
CA LYS A 294 -26.43 2.75 22.84
C LYS A 294 -27.77 2.05 22.74
N GLU A 295 -28.58 2.15 23.79
CA GLU A 295 -29.95 1.64 23.84
C GLU A 295 -30.88 2.57 23.07
N ALA A 296 -31.22 2.23 21.84
CA ALA A 296 -32.14 2.94 20.93
C ALA A 296 -32.41 2.07 19.69
N THR A 297 -33.22 2.60 18.76
CA THR A 297 -33.51 1.95 17.47
C THR A 297 -32.70 2.57 16.35
N SER A 298 -32.10 1.74 15.50
CA SER A 298 -31.43 2.15 14.27
C SER A 298 -31.74 1.18 13.13
N GLN A 299 -31.85 1.68 11.90
CA GLN A 299 -32.03 0.83 10.72
C GLN A 299 -30.67 0.44 10.16
N VAL A 300 -30.42 -0.86 10.03
CA VAL A 300 -29.23 -1.40 9.34
C VAL A 300 -29.59 -1.66 7.89
N THR A 301 -28.83 -1.07 6.98
CA THR A 301 -28.95 -1.32 5.53
C THR A 301 -27.75 -2.10 5.07
N VAL A 302 -27.98 -3.30 4.55
CA VAL A 302 -26.95 -4.13 3.87
C VAL A 302 -27.10 -3.91 2.38
N ALA A 303 -26.05 -3.46 1.73
CA ALA A 303 -26.01 -3.24 0.29
C ALA A 303 -24.79 -3.91 -0.34
N ARG A 304 -24.88 -4.28 -1.60
CA ARG A 304 -23.73 -4.73 -2.38
C ARG A 304 -22.86 -3.52 -2.71
N ASN A 305 -21.60 -3.59 -2.30
CA ASN A 305 -20.62 -2.57 -2.66
C ASN A 305 -20.05 -2.89 -4.05
N THR A 306 -20.58 -2.22 -5.06
CA THR A 306 -20.14 -2.35 -6.45
C THR A 306 -19.22 -1.20 -6.89
N SER A 307 -18.90 -0.26 -5.98
CA SER A 307 -18.06 0.91 -6.27
C SER A 307 -16.64 0.51 -6.70
N GLY A 308 -16.09 -0.55 -6.11
CA GLY A 308 -14.80 -1.11 -6.49
C GLY A 308 -14.73 -1.56 -7.94
N ILE A 309 -15.77 -2.23 -8.44
CA ILE A 309 -15.87 -2.65 -9.86
C ILE A 309 -15.96 -1.42 -10.77
N SER A 310 -16.82 -0.46 -10.42
CA SER A 310 -17.04 0.74 -11.22
C SER A 310 -15.76 1.59 -11.33
N SER A 311 -15.07 1.80 -10.21
CA SER A 311 -13.81 2.56 -10.18
C SER A 311 -12.68 1.85 -10.93
N SER A 312 -12.54 0.53 -10.75
CA SER A 312 -11.50 -0.26 -11.43
C SER A 312 -11.74 -0.37 -12.93
N LEU A 313 -13.00 -0.49 -13.36
CA LEU A 313 -13.35 -0.48 -14.79
C LEU A 313 -13.09 0.91 -15.41
N SER A 314 -13.41 1.99 -14.70
CA SER A 314 -13.06 3.35 -15.13
C SER A 314 -11.54 3.54 -15.25
N ALA A 315 -10.77 3.05 -14.28
CA ALA A 315 -9.31 3.10 -14.31
C ALA A 315 -8.73 2.28 -15.49
N LEU A 316 -9.30 1.12 -15.79
CA LEU A 316 -8.92 0.34 -16.98
C LEU A 316 -9.15 1.11 -18.27
N VAL A 317 -10.32 1.74 -18.43
CA VAL A 317 -10.65 2.57 -19.59
C VAL A 317 -9.67 3.73 -19.74
N GLN A 318 -9.33 4.42 -18.66
CA GLN A 318 -8.35 5.51 -18.67
C GLN A 318 -6.94 5.01 -19.03
N ALA A 319 -6.51 3.90 -18.45
CA ALA A 319 -5.20 3.30 -18.75
C ALA A 319 -5.10 2.86 -20.22
N TYR A 320 -6.15 2.24 -20.77
CA TYR A 320 -6.20 1.93 -22.19
C TYR A 320 -6.12 3.18 -23.06
N ASN A 321 -6.89 4.21 -22.74
CA ASN A 321 -6.86 5.50 -23.49
C ASN A 321 -5.47 6.15 -23.43
N SER A 322 -4.74 6.00 -22.32
CA SER A 322 -3.35 6.42 -22.21
C SER A 322 -2.44 5.63 -23.14
N VAL A 323 -2.58 4.31 -23.22
CA VAL A 323 -1.84 3.48 -24.20
C VAL A 323 -2.13 3.93 -25.62
N ASN A 324 -3.41 4.10 -25.95
CA ASN A 324 -3.83 4.54 -27.28
C ASN A 324 -3.20 5.89 -27.68
N SER A 325 -3.25 6.89 -26.80
CA SER A 325 -2.67 8.22 -27.05
C SER A 325 -1.13 8.20 -27.10
N THR A 326 -0.49 7.38 -26.24
CA THR A 326 0.97 7.23 -26.20
C THR A 326 1.50 6.57 -27.50
N ILE A 327 0.72 5.71 -28.13
CA ILE A 327 1.05 5.11 -29.43
C ILE A 327 0.74 6.08 -30.58
N ALA A 328 -0.42 6.75 -30.54
CA ALA A 328 -0.90 7.60 -31.63
C ALA A 328 0.06 8.77 -31.95
N GLY A 329 0.64 9.41 -30.91
CA GLY A 329 1.55 10.54 -31.12
C GLY A 329 2.79 10.19 -31.96
N PRO A 330 3.63 9.27 -31.53
CA PRO A 330 4.84 8.87 -32.28
C PRO A 330 4.56 8.22 -33.64
N THR A 331 3.39 7.64 -33.85
CA THR A 331 3.02 6.96 -35.12
C THR A 331 2.23 7.83 -36.07
N ALA A 332 1.89 9.06 -35.70
CA ALA A 332 1.17 10.01 -36.54
C ALA A 332 1.93 10.33 -37.84
N LYS A 333 1.23 10.90 -38.85
CA LYS A 333 1.84 11.30 -40.12
C LYS A 333 2.98 12.33 -39.88
N GLY A 334 4.15 12.01 -40.35
CA GLY A 334 5.37 12.84 -40.17
C GLY A 334 6.09 12.62 -38.84
N ALA A 335 5.57 11.79 -37.91
CA ALA A 335 6.20 11.50 -36.66
C ALA A 335 7.32 10.44 -36.77
N LEU A 336 8.13 10.35 -35.72
CA LEU A 336 9.37 9.56 -35.66
C LEU A 336 9.19 8.04 -35.90
N MET A 337 8.03 7.50 -35.56
CA MET A 337 7.69 6.07 -35.68
C MET A 337 6.53 5.85 -36.66
N GLN A 338 6.30 6.80 -37.59
CA GLN A 338 5.29 6.65 -38.62
C GLN A 338 5.50 5.33 -39.39
N GLY A 339 4.44 4.52 -39.48
CA GLY A 339 4.48 3.23 -40.17
C GLY A 339 5.28 2.12 -39.49
N ASP A 340 5.72 2.30 -38.21
CA ASP A 340 6.39 1.22 -37.48
C ASP A 340 5.42 0.09 -37.19
N SER A 341 5.59 -1.02 -37.92
CA SER A 341 4.69 -2.16 -37.90
C SER A 341 4.62 -2.86 -36.52
N ALA A 342 5.73 -2.83 -35.76
CA ALA A 342 5.77 -3.43 -34.43
C ALA A 342 4.87 -2.65 -33.47
N VAL A 343 4.96 -1.31 -33.46
CA VAL A 343 4.16 -0.45 -32.58
C VAL A 343 2.67 -0.47 -32.97
N LEU A 344 2.35 -0.42 -34.26
CA LEU A 344 0.98 -0.57 -34.76
C LEU A 344 0.43 -1.98 -34.50
N GLY A 345 1.30 -3.00 -34.50
CA GLY A 345 0.96 -4.37 -34.11
C GLY A 345 0.54 -4.47 -32.65
N LEU A 346 1.25 -3.81 -31.74
CA LEU A 346 0.90 -3.74 -30.32
C LEU A 346 -0.50 -3.14 -30.10
N GLN A 347 -0.79 -2.00 -30.77
CA GLN A 347 -2.10 -1.36 -30.67
C GLN A 347 -3.23 -2.30 -31.12
N ARG A 348 -3.07 -2.94 -32.28
CA ARG A 348 -4.05 -3.89 -32.80
C ARG A 348 -4.23 -5.08 -31.86
N GLN A 349 -3.16 -5.59 -31.27
CA GLN A 349 -3.22 -6.72 -30.33
C GLN A 349 -4.02 -6.37 -29.08
N VAL A 350 -3.83 -5.19 -28.49
CA VAL A 350 -4.61 -4.72 -27.33
C VAL A 350 -6.08 -4.50 -27.69
N VAL A 351 -6.36 -3.90 -28.85
CA VAL A 351 -7.76 -3.69 -29.34
C VAL A 351 -8.46 -5.03 -29.55
N ASN A 352 -7.81 -5.97 -30.26
CA ASN A 352 -8.37 -7.29 -30.53
C ASN A 352 -8.65 -8.05 -29.24
N LEU A 353 -7.74 -7.97 -28.26
CA LEU A 353 -7.92 -8.60 -26.97
C LEU A 353 -9.20 -8.10 -26.28
N LEU A 354 -9.37 -6.77 -26.17
CA LEU A 354 -10.55 -6.16 -25.54
C LEU A 354 -11.86 -6.49 -26.28
N GLY A 355 -11.79 -6.69 -27.59
CA GLY A 355 -12.94 -7.11 -28.41
C GLY A 355 -13.25 -8.58 -28.35
N SER A 356 -12.27 -9.44 -28.06
CA SER A 356 -12.38 -10.91 -28.14
C SER A 356 -12.65 -11.58 -26.79
N VAL A 357 -12.42 -10.89 -25.66
CA VAL A 357 -12.70 -11.49 -24.35
C VAL A 357 -14.19 -11.76 -24.21
N ASN A 358 -14.52 -13.03 -24.15
CA ASN A 358 -15.86 -13.53 -23.96
C ASN A 358 -15.94 -14.41 -22.71
N ASN A 359 -16.88 -14.12 -21.83
CA ASN A 359 -17.26 -15.04 -20.77
C ASN A 359 -18.38 -15.94 -21.30
N SER A 360 -18.02 -17.03 -22.01
CA SER A 360 -18.93 -17.88 -22.78
C SER A 360 -19.92 -18.72 -21.96
N GLY A 361 -20.14 -18.39 -20.70
CA GLY A 361 -21.14 -19.06 -19.84
C GLY A 361 -21.84 -18.11 -18.90
N GLY A 362 -21.52 -16.80 -18.95
CA GLY A 362 -22.05 -15.79 -18.05
C GLY A 362 -23.23 -15.01 -18.63
N ALA A 363 -23.96 -14.32 -17.74
CA ALA A 363 -25.06 -13.41 -18.12
C ALA A 363 -24.57 -12.20 -18.94
N TYR A 364 -23.30 -11.83 -18.77
CA TYR A 364 -22.61 -10.81 -19.55
C TYR A 364 -21.41 -11.44 -20.23
N THR A 365 -21.26 -11.17 -21.53
CA THR A 365 -20.25 -11.83 -22.35
C THR A 365 -19.19 -10.87 -22.90
N ARG A 366 -19.48 -9.58 -23.01
CA ARG A 366 -18.63 -8.58 -23.65
C ARG A 366 -18.54 -7.29 -22.82
N LEU A 367 -17.47 -6.55 -23.02
CA LEU A 367 -17.31 -5.19 -22.44
C LEU A 367 -18.47 -4.25 -22.79
N SER A 368 -19.03 -4.38 -24.00
CA SER A 368 -20.20 -3.58 -24.43
C SER A 368 -21.44 -3.80 -23.57
N ASP A 369 -21.59 -4.99 -22.98
CA ASP A 369 -22.69 -5.31 -22.08
C ASP A 369 -22.60 -4.50 -20.79
N LEU A 370 -21.36 -4.16 -20.38
CA LEU A 370 -21.07 -3.32 -19.22
C LEU A 370 -21.01 -1.83 -19.54
N GLY A 371 -21.38 -1.41 -20.76
CA GLY A 371 -21.37 -0.01 -21.15
C GLY A 371 -20.01 0.52 -21.65
N VAL A 372 -19.01 -0.35 -21.89
CA VAL A 372 -17.73 0.07 -22.49
C VAL A 372 -17.80 -0.06 -23.99
N SER A 373 -17.54 1.03 -24.71
CA SER A 373 -17.60 1.07 -26.17
C SER A 373 -16.37 1.73 -26.79
N PHE A 374 -15.98 1.24 -27.98
CA PHE A 374 -14.94 1.89 -28.79
C PHE A 374 -15.50 3.11 -29.51
N GLN A 375 -14.76 4.19 -29.45
CA GLN A 375 -15.02 5.42 -30.19
C GLN A 375 -14.30 5.41 -31.55
N LYS A 376 -14.68 6.33 -32.47
CA LYS A 376 -14.06 6.46 -33.81
C LYS A 376 -12.56 6.75 -33.77
N ASP A 377 -12.08 7.40 -32.71
CA ASP A 377 -10.66 7.71 -32.48
C ASP A 377 -9.88 6.56 -31.82
N GLY A 378 -10.53 5.39 -31.64
CA GLY A 378 -9.94 4.21 -31.03
C GLY A 378 -9.89 4.24 -29.50
N LYS A 379 -10.44 5.28 -28.85
CA LYS A 379 -10.57 5.34 -27.39
C LYS A 379 -11.74 4.50 -26.90
N LEU A 380 -11.68 4.15 -25.63
CA LEU A 380 -12.81 3.55 -24.90
C LEU A 380 -13.61 4.64 -24.18
N LEU A 381 -14.91 4.50 -24.17
CA LEU A 381 -15.84 5.28 -23.36
C LEU A 381 -16.61 4.32 -22.45
N LEU A 382 -16.77 4.71 -21.18
CA LEU A 382 -17.59 4.00 -20.19
C LEU A 382 -18.91 4.76 -19.99
N ASP A 383 -20.02 4.11 -20.26
CA ASP A 383 -21.37 4.53 -19.87
C ASP A 383 -21.65 4.05 -18.43
N SER A 384 -21.50 4.96 -17.47
CA SER A 384 -21.70 4.67 -16.06
C SER A 384 -23.16 4.30 -15.71
N ALA A 385 -24.15 4.80 -16.47
CA ALA A 385 -25.55 4.47 -16.25
C ALA A 385 -25.83 3.01 -16.67
N LYS A 386 -25.30 2.59 -17.82
CA LYS A 386 -25.41 1.20 -18.29
C LYS A 386 -24.67 0.22 -17.36
N LEU A 387 -23.47 0.60 -16.88
CA LEU A 387 -22.75 -0.19 -15.88
C LEU A 387 -23.57 -0.32 -14.59
N GLY A 388 -24.11 0.79 -14.08
CA GLY A 388 -24.96 0.79 -12.88
C GLY A 388 -26.18 -0.11 -13.02
N ALA A 389 -26.85 -0.09 -14.18
CA ALA A 389 -27.96 -1.00 -14.48
C ALA A 389 -27.52 -2.47 -14.50
N ALA A 390 -26.38 -2.79 -15.13
CA ALA A 390 -25.84 -4.16 -15.16
C ALA A 390 -25.48 -4.65 -13.76
N LEU A 391 -24.83 -3.83 -12.94
CA LEU A 391 -24.46 -4.15 -11.55
C LEU A 391 -25.71 -4.36 -10.67
N SER A 392 -26.76 -3.57 -10.88
CA SER A 392 -28.02 -3.73 -10.14
C SER A 392 -28.76 -5.01 -10.53
N ALA A 393 -28.73 -5.38 -11.82
CA ALA A 393 -29.40 -6.55 -12.34
C ALA A 393 -28.66 -7.85 -11.97
N ASN A 394 -27.33 -7.91 -12.15
CA ASN A 394 -26.53 -9.09 -11.85
C ASN A 394 -25.06 -8.73 -11.57
N ALA A 395 -24.76 -8.27 -10.36
CA ALA A 395 -23.41 -7.92 -9.95
C ALA A 395 -22.42 -9.10 -10.05
N ALA A 396 -22.87 -10.33 -9.79
CA ALA A 396 -22.02 -11.51 -9.88
C ALA A 396 -21.60 -11.81 -11.32
N GLY A 397 -22.52 -11.66 -12.29
CA GLY A 397 -22.22 -11.79 -13.71
C GLY A 397 -21.25 -10.71 -14.21
N VAL A 398 -21.43 -9.46 -13.75
CA VAL A 398 -20.47 -8.36 -14.03
C VAL A 398 -19.10 -8.70 -13.46
N ALA A 399 -19.04 -9.15 -12.20
CA ALA A 399 -17.78 -9.54 -11.54
C ALA A 399 -17.05 -10.65 -12.31
N ALA A 400 -17.77 -11.70 -12.72
CA ALA A 400 -17.18 -12.80 -13.48
C ALA A 400 -16.56 -12.32 -14.81
N LEU A 401 -17.26 -11.46 -15.55
CA LEU A 401 -16.74 -10.89 -16.79
C LEU A 401 -15.52 -9.98 -16.54
N THR A 402 -15.56 -9.12 -15.52
CA THR A 402 -14.45 -8.22 -15.23
C THR A 402 -13.20 -8.95 -14.74
N ILE A 403 -13.34 -10.07 -14.00
CA ILE A 403 -12.23 -10.97 -13.67
C ILE A 403 -11.59 -11.53 -14.95
N ALA A 404 -12.40 -12.09 -15.83
CA ALA A 404 -11.91 -12.69 -17.08
C ALA A 404 -11.17 -11.66 -17.95
N ILE A 405 -11.72 -10.44 -18.07
CA ILE A 405 -11.10 -9.33 -18.81
C ILE A 405 -9.78 -8.92 -18.17
N GLY A 406 -9.77 -8.71 -16.85
CA GLY A 406 -8.58 -8.31 -16.11
C GLY A 406 -7.44 -9.33 -16.26
N GLN A 407 -7.73 -10.61 -16.13
CA GLN A 407 -6.75 -11.69 -16.30
C GLN A 407 -6.24 -11.78 -17.75
N ALA A 408 -7.10 -11.66 -18.73
CA ALA A 408 -6.70 -11.70 -20.13
C ALA A 408 -5.79 -10.53 -20.50
N ILE A 409 -6.10 -9.31 -20.03
CA ILE A 409 -5.26 -8.12 -20.27
C ILE A 409 -3.93 -8.23 -19.53
N ASP A 410 -3.91 -8.72 -18.28
CA ASP A 410 -2.67 -8.92 -17.52
C ASP A 410 -1.73 -9.89 -18.23
N THR A 411 -2.27 -11.02 -18.69
CA THR A 411 -1.50 -12.03 -19.45
C THR A 411 -0.92 -11.44 -20.73
N ALA A 412 -1.74 -10.72 -21.51
CA ALA A 412 -1.31 -10.11 -22.76
C ALA A 412 -0.26 -9.01 -22.53
N ALA A 413 -0.50 -8.12 -21.55
CA ALA A 413 0.46 -7.07 -21.21
C ALA A 413 1.81 -7.67 -20.77
N THR A 414 1.79 -8.74 -19.95
CA THR A 414 3.00 -9.49 -19.58
C THR A 414 3.77 -9.98 -20.81
N GLY A 415 3.09 -10.52 -21.80
CA GLY A 415 3.70 -10.95 -23.06
C GLY A 415 4.29 -9.81 -23.89
N LEU A 416 3.64 -8.63 -23.88
CA LEU A 416 4.06 -7.48 -24.68
C LEU A 416 5.27 -6.75 -24.08
N ILE A 417 5.34 -6.59 -22.75
CA ILE A 417 6.39 -5.85 -22.05
C ILE A 417 7.50 -6.75 -21.48
N GLY A 418 7.29 -8.06 -21.45
CA GLY A 418 8.25 -9.03 -20.92
C GLY A 418 9.59 -9.05 -21.67
N PRO A 419 10.61 -9.74 -21.12
CA PRO A 419 11.96 -9.76 -21.70
C PRO A 419 12.02 -10.25 -23.15
N SER A 420 11.15 -11.16 -23.53
CA SER A 420 11.01 -11.70 -24.90
C SER A 420 9.91 -11.02 -25.71
N GLY A 421 9.27 -9.99 -25.14
CA GLY A 421 8.19 -9.26 -25.80
C GLY A 421 8.67 -8.35 -26.93
N PRO A 422 7.73 -7.94 -27.82
CA PRO A 422 8.07 -7.13 -29.00
C PRO A 422 8.69 -5.78 -28.65
N ILE A 423 8.35 -5.17 -27.50
CA ILE A 423 8.94 -3.90 -27.03
C ILE A 423 10.41 -4.11 -26.65
N SER A 424 10.70 -5.14 -25.87
CA SER A 424 12.06 -5.46 -25.43
C SER A 424 12.95 -5.81 -26.62
N THR A 425 12.47 -6.64 -27.53
CA THR A 425 13.19 -7.03 -28.75
C THR A 425 13.50 -5.79 -29.62
N LYS A 426 12.51 -4.90 -29.81
CA LYS A 426 12.70 -3.67 -30.58
C LYS A 426 13.68 -2.71 -29.91
N SER A 427 13.60 -2.56 -28.59
CA SER A 427 14.54 -1.72 -27.82
C SER A 427 15.96 -2.25 -27.91
N SER A 428 16.16 -3.55 -27.85
CA SER A 428 17.47 -4.20 -28.01
C SER A 428 18.05 -3.94 -29.40
N SER A 429 17.25 -4.09 -30.46
CA SER A 429 17.69 -3.81 -31.85
C SER A 429 18.07 -2.34 -32.05
N ILE A 430 17.34 -1.40 -31.42
CA ILE A 430 17.70 0.03 -31.47
C ILE A 430 19.00 0.28 -30.71
N ASN A 431 19.19 -0.32 -29.54
CA ASN A 431 20.45 -0.21 -28.78
C ASN A 431 21.66 -0.74 -29.55
N GLU A 432 21.50 -1.85 -30.28
CA GLU A 432 22.54 -2.36 -31.17
C GLU A 432 22.85 -1.36 -32.30
N SER A 433 21.84 -0.73 -32.88
CA SER A 433 21.99 0.31 -33.88
C SER A 433 22.76 1.50 -33.33
N ILE A 434 22.45 1.96 -32.11
CA ILE A 434 23.18 3.06 -31.45
C ILE A 434 24.66 2.65 -31.20
N LYS A 435 24.92 1.44 -30.74
CA LYS A 435 26.29 0.92 -30.57
C LYS A 435 27.07 0.93 -31.92
N ALA A 436 26.42 0.47 -32.99
CA ALA A 436 27.03 0.48 -34.32
C ALA A 436 27.37 1.89 -34.82
N ILE A 437 26.46 2.86 -34.53
CA ILE A 437 26.73 4.28 -34.84
C ILE A 437 27.92 4.79 -34.03
N GLY A 438 27.97 4.50 -32.71
CA GLY A 438 29.09 4.84 -31.82
C GLY A 438 30.43 4.34 -32.39
N SER A 439 30.49 3.08 -32.78
CA SER A 439 31.69 2.46 -33.35
C SER A 439 32.09 3.13 -34.69
N ARG A 440 31.12 3.49 -35.55
CA ARG A 440 31.39 4.22 -36.79
C ARG A 440 31.92 5.62 -36.52
N ARG A 441 31.33 6.33 -35.53
CA ARG A 441 31.80 7.68 -35.14
C ARG A 441 33.24 7.64 -34.66
N THR A 442 33.61 6.67 -33.83
CA THR A 442 35.00 6.52 -33.36
C THR A 442 35.96 6.28 -34.51
N LYS A 443 35.61 5.40 -35.46
CA LYS A 443 36.46 5.16 -36.65
C LYS A 443 36.63 6.38 -37.53
N ILE A 444 35.54 7.15 -37.75
CA ILE A 444 35.60 8.39 -38.54
C ILE A 444 36.44 9.45 -37.81
N GLN A 445 36.25 9.59 -36.48
CA GLN A 445 37.04 10.54 -35.69
C GLN A 445 38.53 10.22 -35.78
N SER A 446 38.94 8.96 -35.60
CA SER A 446 40.34 8.55 -35.75
C SER A 446 40.88 8.85 -37.16
N HIS A 447 40.07 8.59 -38.20
CA HIS A 447 40.46 8.93 -39.58
C HIS A 447 40.63 10.44 -39.77
N LEU A 448 39.75 11.26 -39.19
CA LEU A 448 39.85 12.72 -39.24
C LEU A 448 41.11 13.24 -38.53
N ASP A 449 41.47 12.64 -37.42
CA ASP A 449 42.70 12.98 -36.69
C ASP A 449 43.95 12.68 -37.55
N ASP A 450 43.98 11.54 -38.27
CA ASP A 450 45.02 11.19 -39.21
C ASP A 450 45.08 12.14 -40.39
N VAL A 451 43.93 12.51 -40.96
CA VAL A 451 43.80 13.47 -42.05
C VAL A 451 44.27 14.87 -41.63
N GLN A 452 43.89 15.30 -40.42
CA GLN A 452 44.33 16.57 -39.85
C GLN A 452 45.84 16.61 -39.67
N ALA A 453 46.44 15.56 -39.12
CA ALA A 453 47.89 15.45 -38.97
C ALA A 453 48.61 15.50 -40.30
N ARG A 454 48.06 14.82 -41.33
CA ARG A 454 48.61 14.85 -42.71
C ARG A 454 48.52 16.23 -43.34
N TYR A 455 47.35 16.87 -43.26
CA TYR A 455 47.20 18.24 -43.81
C TYR A 455 48.09 19.26 -43.09
N THR A 456 48.15 19.18 -41.75
CA THR A 456 49.07 20.06 -40.99
C THR A 456 50.50 19.89 -41.44
N LYS A 457 50.97 18.66 -41.63
CA LYS A 457 52.31 18.38 -42.12
C LYS A 457 52.53 18.91 -43.53
N GLN A 458 51.60 18.70 -44.46
CA GLN A 458 51.67 19.19 -45.85
C GLN A 458 51.68 20.69 -45.92
N PHE A 459 50.78 21.39 -45.25
CA PHE A 459 50.70 22.85 -45.29
C PHE A 459 51.84 23.50 -44.50
N SER A 460 52.37 22.89 -43.44
CA SER A 460 53.59 23.39 -42.81
C SER A 460 54.83 23.24 -43.69
N ALA A 461 54.91 22.17 -44.47
CA ALA A 461 56.02 22.06 -45.50
C ALA A 461 55.85 23.07 -46.57
N LEU A 462 54.62 23.36 -47.08
CA LEU A 462 54.34 24.37 -48.04
C LEU A 462 54.67 25.79 -47.50
N ASP A 463 54.30 26.08 -46.25
CA ASP A 463 54.65 27.35 -45.58
C ASP A 463 56.18 27.58 -45.55
N THR A 464 56.94 26.51 -45.22
CA THR A 464 58.40 26.56 -45.26
C THR A 464 58.92 26.89 -46.66
N VAL A 465 58.39 26.26 -47.72
CA VAL A 465 58.78 26.55 -49.11
C VAL A 465 58.49 27.96 -49.49
N ILE A 466 57.28 28.45 -49.21
CA ILE A 466 56.86 29.84 -49.50
C ILE A 466 57.74 30.86 -48.74
N SER A 467 58.03 30.57 -47.45
CA SER A 467 58.91 31.43 -46.64
C SER A 467 60.32 31.50 -47.25
N ASN A 468 60.88 30.36 -47.70
CA ASN A 468 62.18 30.36 -48.42
C ASN A 468 62.14 31.11 -49.78
N MET A 469 61.02 30.97 -50.51
CA MET A 469 60.81 31.70 -51.72
C MET A 469 60.74 33.25 -51.51
N ASN A 470 59.98 33.63 -50.46
CA ASN A 470 59.90 35.06 -50.09
C ASN A 470 61.28 35.62 -49.67
N SER A 471 62.04 34.84 -48.90
CA SER A 471 63.40 35.22 -48.52
C SER A 471 64.32 35.33 -49.72
N THR A 472 64.24 34.38 -50.65
CA THR A 472 65.00 34.42 -51.90
C THR A 472 64.59 35.62 -52.79
N SER A 473 63.30 35.91 -52.92
CA SER A 473 62.76 37.07 -53.65
C SER A 473 63.23 38.40 -53.04
N ALA A 474 63.19 38.50 -51.70
CA ALA A 474 63.65 39.65 -50.95
C ALA A 474 65.17 39.87 -51.19
N TYR A 475 65.98 38.78 -51.16
CA TYR A 475 67.41 38.83 -51.47
C TYR A 475 67.66 39.25 -52.92
N LEU A 476 66.97 38.67 -53.86
CA LEU A 476 67.09 39.09 -55.30
C LEU A 476 66.69 40.55 -55.52
N THR A 477 65.62 41.01 -54.87
CA THR A 477 65.18 42.40 -54.93
C THR A 477 66.25 43.34 -54.37
N GLN A 478 66.89 42.94 -53.24
CA GLN A 478 68.00 43.75 -52.69
C GLN A 478 69.26 43.75 -53.59
N GLN A 479 69.59 42.60 -54.22
CA GLN A 479 70.68 42.52 -55.16
C GLN A 479 70.42 43.34 -56.40
N LEU A 480 69.18 43.34 -56.95
CA LEU A 480 68.79 44.19 -58.07
C LEU A 480 68.85 45.71 -57.75
N ALA A 481 68.45 46.07 -56.55
CA ALA A 481 68.58 47.45 -56.04
C ALA A 481 70.05 47.87 -55.91
N ASN A 482 70.90 46.98 -55.42
CA ASN A 482 72.35 47.21 -55.35
C ASN A 482 73.00 47.39 -56.72
N ILE A 483 72.67 46.56 -57.73
CA ILE A 483 73.13 46.70 -59.13
C ILE A 483 72.61 48.00 -59.76
N SER A 484 71.34 48.33 -59.53
CA SER A 484 70.75 49.59 -59.98
C SER A 484 71.47 50.84 -59.38
N ASN A 485 71.90 50.75 -58.13
CA ASN A 485 72.66 51.82 -57.48
C ASN A 485 74.13 51.88 -57.98
N MET A 486 74.73 50.74 -58.34
CA MET A 486 76.06 50.70 -58.99
C MET A 486 76.04 51.23 -60.40
N LEU A 487 74.93 51.14 -61.12
CA LEU A 487 74.80 51.72 -62.54
C LEU A 487 74.44 53.19 -62.51
N LYS A 488 74.10 53.80 -61.43
CA LYS A 488 73.79 55.22 -61.25
C LYS A 488 74.97 56.06 -60.73
N ASN A 489 76.12 55.48 -60.38
CA ASN A 489 77.41 56.13 -60.09
C ASN A 489 78.37 55.85 -61.23
#